data_f1f36c8ea0d2d910b1398b89d2e5e607
#
_entry.id   f1f36c8ea0d2d910b1398b89d2e5e607
#
_cell.length_a   1.000
_cell.length_b   1.000
_cell.length_c   1.000
_cell.angle_alpha   90.00
_cell.angle_beta   90.00
_cell.angle_gamma   90.00
#
_symmetry.space_group_name_H-M   'P 1'
#
loop_
_entity.id
_entity.type
_entity.pdbx_description
1 polymer ?
#
loop_
_entity_poly.entity_id
_entity_poly.type
_entity_poly.pdbx_seq_one_letter_code
_entity_poly.pdbx_strand_id
1 'polypeptide(L)'
;IQVEVLPVDRIDSGSRQTGESSHTIRLRVMVARQMAQERFREYGWSCNAQATGTWLRANTSHKAIALVNRALASERLSLRGADRAMRLAWTLADLTGKSSPGPTEMMQGISMRTRLS
;
A
#
# COMPACT_ATOMS: atom_id res chain seq x y z
N ILE A 1 -12.36 3.84 -21.86
CA ILE A 1 -12.46 4.35 -21.62
C ILE A 1 -12.50 5.00 -21.71
N GLN A 2 -12.54 4.84 -21.70
CA GLN A 2 -12.60 5.54 -21.44
C GLN A 2 -12.60 6.31 -21.43
N VAL A 3 -12.38 6.32 -21.69
CA VAL A 3 -12.39 7.17 -21.43
C VAL A 3 -12.33 7.94 -21.60
N GLU A 4 -12.11 7.95 -21.65
CA GLU A 4 -12.09 8.67 -21.50
C GLU A 4 -12.11 9.47 -21.63
N VAL A 5 -11.92 9.43 -21.95
CA VAL A 5 -11.95 10.25 -21.82
C VAL A 5 -11.92 11.15 -21.92
N LEU A 6 -11.61 11.27 -22.01
CA LEU A 6 -11.60 12.12 -21.83
C LEU A 6 -11.29 12.88 -21.86
N PRO A 7 -11.16 13.09 -22.06
CA PRO A 7 -10.86 13.82 -21.82
C PRO A 7 -10.37 14.59 -21.64
N VAL A 8 -9.93 14.63 -21.77
CA VAL A 8 -9.66 15.27 -21.25
C VAL A 8 -9.50 16.13 -21.13
N ASP A 9 -9.35 16.30 -21.27
CA ASP A 9 -9.45 17.00 -20.89
C ASP A 9 -9.45 17.35 -20.53
N ARG A 10 -9.33 17.13 -20.53
CA ARG A 10 -9.43 17.37 -19.93
C ARG A 10 -8.81 17.49 -19.33
N ILE A 11 -8.23 17.49 -19.30
CA ILE A 11 -7.63 17.71 -18.67
C ILE A 11 -7.04 18.56 -18.31
N ASP A 12 -6.65 19.05 -18.25
CA ASP A 12 -6.19 19.92 -17.78
C ASP A 12 -6.35 20.55 -17.13
N SER A 13 -6.10 20.67 -17.42
CA SER A 13 -6.42 21.29 -16.33
C SER A 13 -7.09 20.61 -15.48
N GLY A 14 -7.66 19.97 -15.97
CA GLY A 14 -8.51 19.30 -15.19
C GLY A 14 -7.95 18.62 -14.08
N SER A 15 -6.83 18.27 -14.21
CA SER A 15 -6.26 17.51 -13.18
C SER A 15 -6.24 18.19 -11.87
N ARG A 16 -6.25 19.46 -11.83
CA ARG A 16 -6.14 20.06 -10.59
C ARG A 16 -7.32 19.95 -9.75
N GLN A 17 -8.49 19.86 -10.30
CA GLN A 17 -9.57 19.71 -9.48
C GLN A 17 -9.69 18.44 -8.82
N THR A 18 -9.20 17.42 -9.40
CA THR A 18 -9.35 16.16 -8.82
C THR A 18 -8.25 15.79 -8.01
N GLY A 19 -7.24 16.53 -8.04
CA GLY A 19 -6.19 16.04 -7.38
C GLY A 19 -5.07 16.84 -7.08
N GLU A 20 -4.12 16.13 -6.71
CA GLU A 20 -2.89 16.68 -6.30
C GLU A 20 -1.99 16.89 -7.47
N SER A 21 -1.17 17.92 -7.41
CA SER A 21 -0.16 18.11 -8.45
C SER A 21 0.89 17.02 -8.38
N SER A 22 1.64 16.87 -9.44
CA SER A 22 2.75 15.92 -9.46
C SER A 22 3.75 16.24 -8.37
N HIS A 23 3.93 17.52 -8.08
CA HIS A 23 4.83 17.93 -7.03
C HIS A 23 4.38 17.43 -5.67
N THR A 24 3.09 17.56 -5.36
CA THR A 24 2.54 17.09 -4.10
C THR A 24 2.66 15.59 -3.98
N ILE A 25 2.41 14.87 -5.06
CA ILE A 25 2.54 13.42 -5.06
C ILE A 25 3.98 13.01 -4.80
N ARG A 26 4.93 13.68 -5.44
CA ARG A 26 6.34 13.38 -5.22
C ARG A 26 6.77 13.60 -3.79
N LEU A 27 6.29 14.68 -3.17
CA LEU A 27 6.62 14.95 -1.76
C LEU A 27 6.07 13.85 -0.87
N ARG A 28 4.85 13.40 -1.15
CA ARG A 28 4.26 12.33 -0.36
C ARG A 28 5.04 11.03 -0.50
N VAL A 29 5.49 10.71 -1.70
CA VAL A 29 6.30 9.52 -1.93
C VAL A 29 7.65 9.63 -1.21
N MET A 30 8.26 10.80 -1.24
CA MET A 30 9.53 11.01 -0.54
C MET A 30 9.38 10.80 0.96
N VAL A 31 8.31 11.34 1.55
CA VAL A 31 8.06 11.16 2.98
C VAL A 31 7.82 9.69 3.29
N ALA A 32 7.06 9.00 2.45
CA ALA A 32 6.79 7.57 2.66
C ALA A 32 8.09 6.76 2.63
N ARG A 33 8.98 7.07 1.70
CA ARG A 33 10.27 6.39 1.62
C ARG A 33 11.11 6.64 2.85
N GLN A 34 11.11 7.88 3.35
CA GLN A 34 11.85 8.21 4.55
C GLN A 34 11.30 7.46 5.75
N MET A 35 9.98 7.34 5.87
CA MET A 35 9.37 6.60 6.95
C MET A 35 9.81 5.14 6.93
N ALA A 36 9.84 4.54 5.75
CA ALA A 36 10.26 3.14 5.63
C ALA A 36 11.74 2.99 5.97
N GLN A 37 12.59 3.90 5.51
CA GLN A 37 14.01 3.84 5.81
C GLN A 37 14.27 3.94 7.31
N GLU A 38 13.59 4.84 8.00
CA GLU A 38 13.74 4.98 9.44
C GLU A 38 13.26 3.74 10.16
N ARG A 39 12.11 3.20 9.73
CA ARG A 39 11.54 2.02 10.36
C ARG A 39 12.47 0.82 10.28
N PHE A 40 13.14 0.66 9.15
CA PHE A 40 13.94 -0.53 8.88
C PHE A 40 15.44 -0.34 9.03
N ARG A 41 15.85 0.77 9.59
CA ARG A 41 17.28 1.07 9.71
C ARG A 41 18.03 -0.02 10.44
N GLU A 42 17.46 -0.51 11.54
CA GLU A 42 18.08 -1.55 12.34
C GLU A 42 18.22 -2.87 11.62
N TYR A 43 17.35 -3.11 10.64
CA TYR A 43 17.33 -4.38 9.93
C TYR A 43 18.16 -4.37 8.66
N GLY A 44 18.71 -3.24 8.32
CA GLY A 44 19.45 -3.12 7.07
C GLY A 44 18.55 -3.08 5.83
N TRP A 45 17.26 -2.86 6.03
CA TRP A 45 16.32 -2.78 4.90
C TRP A 45 16.05 -1.31 4.59
N SER A 46 15.81 -1.02 3.32
CA SER A 46 15.56 0.35 2.89
C SER A 46 14.12 0.60 2.45
N CYS A 47 13.31 -0.43 2.32
CA CYS A 47 11.92 -0.25 1.89
C CYS A 47 11.04 -1.41 2.35
N ASN A 48 9.73 -1.23 2.21
CA ASN A 48 8.77 -2.23 2.64
C ASN A 48 8.90 -3.54 1.85
N ALA A 49 9.38 -3.47 0.62
CA ALA A 49 9.53 -4.67 -0.20
C ALA A 49 10.52 -5.67 0.40
N GLN A 50 11.41 -5.21 1.24
CA GLN A 50 12.40 -6.07 1.87
C GLN A 50 11.93 -6.67 3.18
N ALA A 51 10.83 -6.19 3.74
CA ALA A 51 10.32 -6.69 5.01
C ALA A 51 9.92 -8.16 4.89
N THR A 52 10.32 -8.96 5.87
CA THR A 52 10.00 -10.39 5.87
C THR A 52 8.58 -10.61 6.36
N GLY A 53 8.02 -11.78 6.01
CA GLY A 53 6.70 -12.15 6.50
C GLY A 53 6.64 -12.19 8.02
N THR A 54 7.73 -12.63 8.66
CA THR A 54 7.80 -12.67 10.11
C THR A 54 7.66 -11.27 10.72
N TRP A 55 8.41 -10.31 10.18
CA TRP A 55 8.32 -8.94 10.67
C TRP A 55 6.92 -8.37 10.45
N LEU A 56 6.37 -8.62 9.26
CA LEU A 56 5.06 -8.10 8.91
C LEU A 56 3.98 -8.60 9.86
N ARG A 57 4.00 -9.88 10.17
CA ARG A 57 3.00 -10.44 11.07
C ARG A 57 3.18 -9.98 12.50
N ALA A 58 4.41 -9.78 12.92
CA ALA A 58 4.68 -9.32 14.28
C ALA A 58 4.31 -7.86 14.49
N ASN A 59 4.35 -7.06 13.44
CA ASN A 59 4.18 -5.61 13.55
C ASN A 59 2.88 -5.07 12.96
N THR A 60 2.04 -5.91 12.39
CA THR A 60 0.78 -5.49 11.82
C THR A 60 -0.34 -5.72 12.85
N SER A 61 -1.33 -4.83 12.89
CA SER A 61 -2.38 -4.92 13.90
C SER A 61 -3.18 -6.21 13.75
N HIS A 62 -3.76 -6.68 14.87
CA HIS A 62 -4.55 -7.91 14.88
C HIS A 62 -5.73 -7.83 13.91
N LYS A 63 -6.38 -6.68 13.82
CA LYS A 63 -7.51 -6.54 12.91
C LYS A 63 -7.11 -6.68 11.47
N ALA A 64 -5.97 -6.10 11.10
CA ALA A 64 -5.46 -6.21 9.74
C ALA A 64 -5.01 -7.63 9.44
N ILE A 65 -4.34 -8.28 10.38
CA ILE A 65 -3.91 -9.67 10.21
C ILE A 65 -5.10 -10.62 10.07
N ALA A 66 -6.18 -10.34 10.79
CA ALA A 66 -7.39 -11.17 10.67
C ALA A 66 -7.92 -11.18 9.25
N LEU A 67 -7.84 -10.05 8.55
CA LEU A 67 -8.27 -9.98 7.14
C LEU A 67 -7.38 -10.84 6.25
N VAL A 68 -6.07 -10.82 6.49
CA VAL A 68 -5.13 -11.64 5.74
C VAL A 68 -5.43 -13.12 5.98
N ASN A 69 -5.63 -13.49 7.25
CA ASN A 69 -5.89 -14.89 7.59
C ASN A 69 -7.19 -15.38 6.95
N ARG A 70 -8.19 -14.52 6.90
CA ARG A 70 -9.46 -14.87 6.25
C ARG A 70 -9.27 -15.11 4.76
N ALA A 71 -8.46 -14.28 4.10
CA ALA A 71 -8.19 -14.44 2.68
C ALA A 71 -7.38 -15.71 2.42
N LEU A 72 -6.46 -16.06 3.31
CA LEU A 72 -5.71 -17.30 3.21
C LEU A 72 -6.63 -18.51 3.39
N ALA A 73 -7.51 -18.46 4.39
CA ALA A 73 -8.43 -19.56 4.66
C ALA A 73 -9.39 -19.80 3.51
N SER A 74 -9.80 -18.75 2.82
CA SER A 74 -10.70 -18.87 1.68
C SER A 74 -9.95 -19.06 0.36
N GLU A 75 -8.65 -19.21 0.43
CA GLU A 75 -7.80 -19.48 -0.72
C GLU A 75 -7.78 -18.35 -1.76
N ARG A 76 -8.17 -17.15 -1.37
CA ARG A 76 -8.05 -15.99 -2.26
C ARG A 76 -6.62 -15.53 -2.39
N LEU A 77 -5.79 -15.85 -1.39
CA LEU A 77 -4.37 -15.52 -1.40
C LEU A 77 -3.55 -16.75 -1.07
N SER A 78 -2.39 -16.85 -1.71
CA SER A 78 -1.37 -17.79 -1.29
C SER A 78 -0.56 -17.13 -0.18
N LEU A 79 0.33 -17.89 0.48
CA LEU A 79 1.20 -17.32 1.50
C LEU A 79 2.07 -16.19 0.93
N ARG A 80 2.57 -16.40 -0.27
CA ARG A 80 3.38 -15.37 -0.92
C ARG A 80 2.53 -14.14 -1.25
N GLY A 81 1.29 -14.35 -1.71
CA GLY A 81 0.37 -13.27 -1.98
C GLY A 81 0.02 -12.50 -0.72
N ALA A 82 -0.10 -13.21 0.41
CA ALA A 82 -0.38 -12.58 1.68
C ALA A 82 0.77 -11.65 2.10
N ASP A 83 2.01 -12.11 1.95
CA ASP A 83 3.15 -11.27 2.30
C ASP A 83 3.20 -10.03 1.43
N ARG A 84 2.91 -10.18 0.14
CA ARG A 84 2.89 -9.04 -0.78
C ARG A 84 1.76 -8.08 -0.46
N ALA A 85 0.60 -8.60 -0.07
CA ALA A 85 -0.52 -7.74 0.31
C ALA A 85 -0.18 -6.94 1.55
N MET A 86 0.50 -7.56 2.52
CA MET A 86 0.91 -6.86 3.73
C MET A 86 1.93 -5.77 3.42
N ARG A 87 2.90 -6.05 2.54
CA ARG A 87 3.89 -5.04 2.15
C ARG A 87 3.22 -3.86 1.47
N LEU A 88 2.24 -4.14 0.63
CA LEU A 88 1.49 -3.09 -0.04
C LEU A 88 0.69 -2.28 0.96
N ALA A 89 0.07 -2.95 1.95
CA ALA A 89 -0.68 -2.24 2.99
C ALA A 89 0.23 -1.29 3.77
N TRP A 90 1.45 -1.71 4.08
CA TRP A 90 2.41 -0.85 4.76
C TRP A 90 2.79 0.35 3.91
N THR A 91 2.94 0.14 2.59
CA THR A 91 3.23 1.24 1.68
C THR A 91 2.05 2.23 1.62
N LEU A 92 0.83 1.72 1.60
CA LEU A 92 -0.35 2.58 1.60
C LEU A 92 -0.44 3.38 2.89
N ALA A 93 -0.12 2.76 4.03
CA ALA A 93 -0.10 3.45 5.30
C ALA A 93 0.94 4.57 5.30
N ASP A 94 2.13 4.29 4.77
CA ASP A 94 3.17 5.32 4.69
C ASP A 94 2.74 6.49 3.82
N LEU A 95 2.08 6.20 2.70
CA LEU A 95 1.63 7.25 1.79
C LEU A 95 0.53 8.12 2.39
N THR A 96 -0.23 7.58 3.34
CA THR A 96 -1.28 8.34 4.01
C THR A 96 -0.86 8.86 5.38
N GLY A 97 0.41 8.69 5.73
CA GLY A 97 0.94 9.23 6.97
C GLY A 97 0.59 8.46 8.23
N LYS A 98 0.16 7.21 8.08
CA LYS A 98 -0.16 6.38 9.24
C LYS A 98 1.06 5.63 9.72
N SER A 99 1.11 5.36 11.02
CA SER A 99 2.26 4.64 11.59
C SER A 99 2.23 3.15 11.27
N SER A 100 1.05 2.60 10.96
CA SER A 100 0.91 1.20 10.57
C SER A 100 -0.39 1.03 9.81
N PRO A 101 -0.50 -0.03 8.98
CA PRO A 101 -1.74 -0.23 8.23
C PRO A 101 -2.85 -0.75 9.13
N GLY A 102 -4.03 -0.19 8.94
CA GLY A 102 -5.23 -0.68 9.59
C GLY A 102 -6.00 -1.57 8.65
N PRO A 103 -7.25 -1.93 9.01
CA PRO A 103 -8.08 -2.77 8.15
C PRO A 103 -8.31 -2.18 6.76
N THR A 104 -8.45 -0.86 6.66
CA THR A 104 -8.69 -0.23 5.37
C THR A 104 -7.53 -0.45 4.42
N GLU A 105 -6.31 -0.17 4.86
CA GLU A 105 -5.13 -0.37 4.02
C GLU A 105 -4.93 -1.85 3.70
N MET A 106 -5.21 -2.72 4.65
CA MET A 106 -5.07 -4.15 4.41
C MET A 106 -6.07 -4.64 3.39
N MET A 107 -7.32 -4.19 3.47
CA MET A 107 -8.32 -4.57 2.48
C MET A 107 -7.92 -4.09 1.09
N GLN A 108 -7.37 -2.89 0.99
CA GLN A 108 -6.90 -2.36 -0.28
C GLN A 108 -5.76 -3.20 -0.83
N GLY A 109 -4.81 -3.59 0.03
CA GLY A 109 -3.68 -4.41 -0.38
C GLY A 109 -4.13 -5.78 -0.87
N ILE A 110 -5.05 -6.42 -0.15
CA ILE A 110 -5.59 -7.71 -0.53
C ILE A 110 -6.34 -7.60 -1.86
N SER A 111 -7.16 -6.58 -2.00
CA SER A 111 -7.94 -6.37 -3.20
C SER A 111 -7.06 -6.18 -4.43
N MET A 112 -6.01 -5.40 -4.30
CA MET A 112 -5.10 -5.17 -5.41
C MET A 112 -4.36 -6.45 -5.79
N ARG A 113 -3.95 -7.24 -4.79
CA ARG A 113 -3.26 -8.50 -5.07
C ARG A 113 -4.18 -9.51 -5.74
N THR A 114 -5.42 -9.61 -5.28
CA THR A 114 -6.35 -10.57 -5.88
C THR A 114 -6.74 -10.16 -7.29
N ARG A 115 -6.76 -8.87 -7.58
CA ARG A 115 -7.03 -8.38 -8.91
C ARG A 115 -5.89 -8.67 -9.87
N LEU A 116 -4.67 -8.60 -9.37
CA LEU A 116 -3.49 -8.78 -10.20
C LEU A 116 -3.10 -10.25 -10.37
N SER A 117 -3.64 -11.11 -9.53
CA SER A 117 -3.39 -12.54 -9.68
C SER A 117 -4.31 -13.15 -10.72
#